data_95f022cc4c7b2fafdeef4bd603bf8d7c
#
_entry.id   95f022cc4c7b2fafdeef4bd603bf8d7c
#
_cell.length_a   1.000
_cell.length_b   1.000
_cell.length_c   1.000
_cell.angle_alpha   90.00
_cell.angle_beta   90.00
_cell.angle_gamma   90.00
#
_symmetry.space_group_name_H-M   'P 1'
#
loop_
_entity.id
_entity.type
_entity.pdbx_description
1 polymer ?
#
loop_
_entity_poly.entity_id
_entity_poly.type
_entity_poly.pdbx_seq_one_letter_code
_entity_poly.pdbx_strand_id
1 'polypeptide(L)'
;MTYIPNPTRYDHMIYRPTGNSGLLLPALSLGLWHNFGSVDDFENARDMIHTAFDLGITHFDLANNYGPEPGSAERNFGRILKEDFQKLRDELIISTKAGYPMWPGPYGNWGSKKSLLASLDQSLERLGLDYVDIFYSHRPDPNTPIEETMGALKSAPDSGKALYVGLSNYSAKETEAAVLAAEKLGFKLLIHQPRYSMLDRWIEDDLQETLTEAGIGTIAFKPLYQGLLTGKYLHGIPEDSRMRDPHYATLHDDSLTKERLEQVQALNDLAQSRGQSLAQMALAWVLRERDDRVQGITSALIGASRPQQIIENVAALEHLKFTDEELIKIEKLL
;
A
#
# COMPACT_ATOMS: atom_id res chain seq x y z
N MET A 1 -17.38 15.50 19.02
CA MET A 1 -16.20 15.95 19.81
C MET A 1 -15.07 16.13 18.82
N THR A 2 -14.20 17.11 19.01
CA THR A 2 -13.04 17.30 18.15
C THR A 2 -12.06 16.15 18.42
N TYR A 3 -11.54 15.50 17.36
CA TYR A 3 -10.51 14.47 17.50
C TYR A 3 -9.23 15.06 18.11
N ILE A 4 -8.69 14.38 19.09
CA ILE A 4 -7.42 14.73 19.75
C ILE A 4 -6.51 13.53 19.63
N PRO A 5 -5.43 13.61 18.81
CA PRO A 5 -4.55 12.47 18.60
C PRO A 5 -3.76 12.10 19.86
N ASN A 6 -3.41 10.82 19.96
CA ASN A 6 -2.55 10.31 21.03
C ASN A 6 -1.21 11.07 21.02
N PRO A 7 -0.78 11.72 22.12
CA PRO A 7 0.47 12.46 22.16
C PRO A 7 1.72 11.56 22.03
N THR A 8 1.62 10.27 22.34
CA THR A 8 2.72 9.29 22.26
C THR A 8 2.68 8.44 20.99
N ARG A 9 1.90 8.85 19.97
CA ARG A 9 1.67 8.06 18.74
C ARG A 9 2.93 7.69 17.97
N TYR A 10 4.00 8.46 18.12
CA TYR A 10 5.26 8.21 17.40
C TYR A 10 6.24 7.30 18.15
N ASP A 11 6.02 7.02 19.45
CA ASP A 11 7.00 6.38 20.32
C ASP A 11 7.31 4.93 19.95
N HIS A 12 6.37 4.22 19.33
CA HIS A 12 6.47 2.79 19.01
C HIS A 12 6.50 2.49 17.51
N MET A 13 6.22 3.48 16.65
CA MET A 13 6.27 3.28 15.20
C MET A 13 7.71 3.38 14.71
N ILE A 14 8.07 2.45 13.83
CA ILE A 14 9.36 2.47 13.13
C ILE A 14 9.19 3.27 11.84
N TYR A 15 10.01 4.29 11.64
CA TYR A 15 10.05 5.08 10.42
C TYR A 15 11.29 4.73 9.61
N ARG A 16 11.11 4.46 8.31
CA ARG A 16 12.16 3.97 7.41
C ARG A 16 12.40 4.96 6.26
N PRO A 17 13.66 5.18 5.85
CA PRO A 17 13.96 5.97 4.67
C PRO A 17 13.29 5.41 3.41
N THR A 18 12.76 6.29 2.56
CA THR A 18 12.15 5.93 1.29
C THR A 18 13.18 6.07 0.18
N GLY A 19 13.84 4.97 -0.17
CA GLY A 19 14.94 4.98 -1.12
C GLY A 19 16.04 5.97 -0.71
N ASN A 20 16.64 6.61 -1.70
CA ASN A 20 17.67 7.64 -1.52
C ASN A 20 17.06 9.04 -1.38
N SER A 21 16.06 9.19 -0.48
CA SER A 21 15.39 10.47 -0.22
C SER A 21 15.38 10.81 1.27
N GLY A 22 15.00 12.04 1.60
CA GLY A 22 14.79 12.47 2.97
C GLY A 22 13.44 12.11 3.56
N LEU A 23 12.52 11.51 2.75
CA LEU A 23 11.20 11.13 3.23
C LEU A 23 11.28 9.84 4.05
N LEU A 24 10.72 9.87 5.25
CA LEU A 24 10.52 8.68 6.07
C LEU A 24 9.05 8.21 5.94
N LEU A 25 8.85 6.91 5.75
CA LEU A 25 7.54 6.29 5.85
C LEU A 25 7.46 5.40 7.09
N PRO A 26 6.27 5.30 7.71
CA PRO A 26 6.05 4.31 8.77
C PRO A 26 6.21 2.90 8.20
N ALA A 27 6.76 1.98 8.98
CA ALA A 27 6.93 0.58 8.56
C ALA A 27 5.60 -0.10 8.16
N LEU A 28 4.48 0.40 8.69
CA LEU A 28 3.13 0.03 8.28
C LEU A 28 2.39 1.27 7.77
N SER A 29 1.74 1.16 6.61
CA SER A 29 0.87 2.17 6.01
C SER A 29 -0.56 1.64 5.91
N LEU A 30 -1.57 2.51 5.96
CA LEU A 30 -2.97 2.10 5.82
C LEU A 30 -3.47 2.32 4.39
N GLY A 31 -3.89 1.23 3.73
CA GLY A 31 -4.51 1.28 2.41
C GLY A 31 -6.03 1.42 2.49
N LEU A 32 -6.57 2.38 1.75
CA LEU A 32 -8.00 2.71 1.77
C LEU A 32 -8.75 2.15 0.55
N TRP A 33 -8.33 1.00 0.03
CA TRP A 33 -8.98 0.38 -1.13
C TRP A 33 -10.37 -0.17 -0.79
N HIS A 34 -10.49 -0.89 0.33
CA HIS A 34 -11.73 -1.51 0.82
C HIS A 34 -12.09 -0.96 2.19
N ASN A 35 -13.38 -0.97 2.53
CA ASN A 35 -13.96 -0.50 3.80
C ASN A 35 -13.94 1.02 4.00
N PHE A 36 -13.71 1.79 2.94
CA PHE A 36 -13.69 3.27 2.96
C PHE A 36 -14.58 3.88 1.87
N GLY A 37 -15.32 3.06 1.11
CA GLY A 37 -16.18 3.50 0.02
C GLY A 37 -17.57 3.96 0.46
N SER A 38 -18.44 4.23 -0.54
CA SER A 38 -19.80 4.75 -0.30
C SER A 38 -20.77 3.72 0.29
N VAL A 39 -20.43 2.43 0.21
CA VAL A 39 -21.25 1.32 0.76
C VAL A 39 -20.80 0.89 2.16
N ASP A 40 -19.69 1.44 2.64
CA ASP A 40 -19.06 1.09 3.90
C ASP A 40 -19.56 1.99 5.03
N ASP A 41 -19.42 1.51 6.28
CA ASP A 41 -19.74 2.32 7.47
C ASP A 41 -18.70 3.43 7.63
N PHE A 42 -19.16 4.68 7.49
CA PHE A 42 -18.31 5.87 7.57
C PHE A 42 -17.67 6.05 8.94
N GLU A 43 -18.41 5.80 10.03
CA GLU A 43 -17.87 5.97 11.38
C GLU A 43 -16.82 4.89 11.69
N ASN A 44 -17.03 3.65 11.25
CA ASN A 44 -15.99 2.62 11.35
C ASN A 44 -14.75 2.97 10.51
N ALA A 45 -14.91 3.53 9.32
CA ALA A 45 -13.81 4.02 8.50
C ALA A 45 -13.03 5.15 9.21
N ARG A 46 -13.76 6.08 9.83
CA ARG A 46 -13.20 7.19 10.63
C ARG A 46 -12.43 6.67 11.85
N ASP A 47 -12.99 5.72 12.58
CA ASP A 47 -12.35 5.10 13.75
C ASP A 47 -11.08 4.34 13.35
N MET A 48 -11.06 3.68 12.19
CA MET A 48 -9.85 3.05 11.65
C MET A 48 -8.75 4.05 11.35
N ILE A 49 -9.08 5.21 10.79
CA ILE A 49 -8.11 6.29 10.50
C ILE A 49 -7.56 6.89 11.79
N HIS A 50 -8.43 7.19 12.77
CA HIS A 50 -8.00 7.66 14.09
C HIS A 50 -7.07 6.67 14.78
N THR A 51 -7.47 5.39 14.82
CA THR A 51 -6.67 4.32 15.44
C THR A 51 -5.31 4.17 14.74
N ALA A 52 -5.27 4.22 13.40
CA ALA A 52 -4.03 4.15 12.65
C ALA A 52 -3.09 5.31 13.00
N PHE A 53 -3.61 6.54 13.00
CA PHE A 53 -2.80 7.70 13.33
C PHE A 53 -2.35 7.71 14.79
N ASP A 54 -3.21 7.31 15.73
CA ASP A 54 -2.86 7.17 17.15
C ASP A 54 -1.81 6.10 17.44
N LEU A 55 -1.58 5.19 16.51
CA LEU A 55 -0.52 4.17 16.54
C LEU A 55 0.72 4.56 15.69
N GLY A 56 0.77 5.78 15.17
CA GLY A 56 1.91 6.30 14.39
C GLY A 56 1.90 5.95 12.90
N ILE A 57 0.81 5.39 12.37
CA ILE A 57 0.63 5.25 10.93
C ILE A 57 0.29 6.62 10.35
N THR A 58 1.28 7.27 9.74
CA THR A 58 1.14 8.60 9.14
C THR A 58 0.85 8.55 7.65
N HIS A 59 1.02 7.39 6.99
CA HIS A 59 0.79 7.23 5.55
C HIS A 59 -0.54 6.55 5.27
N PHE A 60 -1.39 7.26 4.51
CA PHE A 60 -2.70 6.80 4.02
C PHE A 60 -2.66 6.73 2.49
N ASP A 61 -2.91 5.53 1.96
CA ASP A 61 -2.74 5.23 0.55
C ASP A 61 -4.08 5.02 -0.15
N LEU A 62 -4.35 5.85 -1.15
CA LEU A 62 -5.57 5.85 -1.96
C LEU A 62 -5.28 5.60 -3.45
N ALA A 63 -6.33 5.60 -4.24
CA ALA A 63 -6.31 5.76 -5.69
C ALA A 63 -7.63 6.39 -6.14
N ASN A 64 -7.62 7.03 -7.31
CA ASN A 64 -8.79 7.72 -7.86
C ASN A 64 -10.02 6.81 -8.01
N ASN A 65 -9.80 5.49 -8.25
CA ASN A 65 -10.85 4.50 -8.48
C ASN A 65 -11.23 3.69 -7.22
N TYR A 66 -10.69 4.00 -6.03
CA TYR A 66 -10.97 3.25 -4.81
C TYR A 66 -12.37 3.50 -4.25
N GLY A 67 -12.87 2.46 -3.55
CA GLY A 67 -14.21 2.32 -3.01
C GLY A 67 -15.17 1.73 -4.04
N PRO A 68 -16.21 0.96 -3.71
CA PRO A 68 -17.40 0.98 -4.50
C PRO A 68 -18.16 2.26 -4.13
N GLU A 69 -18.40 3.06 -4.95
CA GLU A 69 -18.23 3.58 -6.27
C GLU A 69 -16.86 4.26 -6.46
N PRO A 70 -16.26 4.28 -7.66
CA PRO A 70 -14.96 4.90 -7.89
C PRO A 70 -14.88 6.35 -7.37
N GLY A 71 -13.82 6.67 -6.61
CA GLY A 71 -13.61 7.97 -5.99
C GLY A 71 -14.29 8.18 -4.64
N SER A 72 -15.12 7.22 -4.17
CA SER A 72 -15.82 7.39 -2.89
C SER A 72 -14.87 7.29 -1.69
N ALA A 73 -13.82 6.48 -1.78
CA ALA A 73 -12.80 6.40 -0.71
C ALA A 73 -12.08 7.76 -0.54
N GLU A 74 -11.72 8.43 -1.63
CA GLU A 74 -11.14 9.78 -1.56
C GLU A 74 -12.12 10.81 -0.99
N ARG A 75 -13.41 10.76 -1.36
CA ARG A 75 -14.44 11.66 -0.78
C ARG A 75 -14.61 11.44 0.72
N ASN A 76 -14.70 10.19 1.17
CA ASN A 76 -14.86 9.88 2.59
C ASN A 76 -13.61 10.29 3.39
N PHE A 77 -12.42 9.98 2.88
CA PHE A 77 -11.17 10.40 3.51
C PHE A 77 -11.04 11.93 3.55
N GLY A 78 -11.36 12.63 2.45
CA GLY A 78 -11.37 14.09 2.39
C GLY A 78 -12.33 14.73 3.42
N ARG A 79 -13.50 14.10 3.65
CA ARG A 79 -14.41 14.53 4.71
C ARG A 79 -13.78 14.35 6.10
N ILE A 80 -13.13 13.20 6.38
CA ILE A 80 -12.45 12.95 7.65
C ILE A 80 -11.29 13.93 7.85
N LEU A 81 -10.48 14.18 6.80
CA LEU A 81 -9.41 15.18 6.85
C LEU A 81 -9.94 16.55 7.25
N LYS A 82 -11.03 16.99 6.64
CA LYS A 82 -11.65 18.28 6.92
C LYS A 82 -12.23 18.36 8.33
N GLU A 83 -12.84 17.29 8.84
CA GLU A 83 -13.50 17.29 10.15
C GLU A 83 -12.49 17.13 11.30
N ASP A 84 -11.44 16.30 11.12
CA ASP A 84 -10.60 15.82 12.22
C ASP A 84 -9.12 16.20 12.10
N PHE A 85 -8.59 16.37 10.88
CA PHE A 85 -7.14 16.47 10.64
C PHE A 85 -6.69 17.83 10.06
N GLN A 86 -7.54 18.87 10.05
CA GLN A 86 -7.18 20.18 9.46
C GLN A 86 -5.84 20.74 9.95
N LYS A 87 -5.55 20.58 11.24
CA LYS A 87 -4.33 21.10 11.87
C LYS A 87 -3.16 20.11 11.85
N LEU A 88 -3.38 18.93 11.27
CA LEU A 88 -2.44 17.81 11.29
C LEU A 88 -1.96 17.43 9.89
N ARG A 89 -2.34 18.22 8.85
CA ARG A 89 -1.99 17.91 7.44
C ARG A 89 -0.50 17.67 7.24
N ASP A 90 0.36 18.44 7.89
CA ASP A 90 1.81 18.35 7.77
C ASP A 90 2.41 17.14 8.50
N GLU A 91 1.61 16.46 9.32
CA GLU A 91 1.98 15.19 9.97
C GLU A 91 1.57 13.96 9.15
N LEU A 92 0.86 14.15 8.03
CA LEU A 92 0.33 13.09 7.19
C LEU A 92 1.09 12.98 5.87
N ILE A 93 1.28 11.74 5.42
CA ILE A 93 1.65 11.41 4.05
C ILE A 93 0.40 10.86 3.37
N ILE A 94 -0.09 11.56 2.36
CA ILE A 94 -1.28 11.17 1.60
C ILE A 94 -0.87 10.84 0.18
N SER A 95 -1.16 9.61 -0.24
CA SER A 95 -0.87 9.18 -1.61
C SER A 95 -2.14 8.85 -2.38
N THR A 96 -2.13 9.15 -3.68
CA THR A 96 -3.15 8.68 -4.61
C THR A 96 -2.54 8.25 -5.94
N LYS A 97 -3.34 7.55 -6.76
CA LYS A 97 -2.89 6.90 -7.99
C LYS A 97 -3.92 7.08 -9.10
N ALA A 98 -3.47 7.05 -10.34
CA ALA A 98 -4.33 6.99 -11.52
C ALA A 98 -3.79 5.98 -12.55
N GLY A 99 -4.69 5.34 -13.31
CA GLY A 99 -4.33 4.36 -14.34
C GLY A 99 -5.36 3.28 -14.58
N TYR A 100 -6.37 3.13 -13.71
CA TYR A 100 -7.52 2.25 -13.91
C TYR A 100 -8.75 3.03 -14.40
N PRO A 101 -9.78 2.35 -14.97
CA PRO A 101 -10.98 3.01 -15.46
C PRO A 101 -11.65 3.87 -14.39
N MET A 102 -11.91 5.13 -14.70
CA MET A 102 -12.51 6.10 -13.80
C MET A 102 -13.77 6.75 -14.38
N TRP A 103 -13.80 7.00 -15.68
CA TRP A 103 -14.98 7.51 -16.40
C TRP A 103 -15.04 6.94 -17.82
N PRO A 104 -16.22 6.95 -18.48
CA PRO A 104 -16.39 6.43 -19.83
C PRO A 104 -15.60 7.21 -20.89
N GLY A 105 -15.29 6.53 -21.99
CA GLY A 105 -14.63 7.12 -23.15
C GLY A 105 -13.11 6.98 -23.11
N PRO A 106 -12.38 7.59 -24.06
CA PRO A 106 -10.97 7.29 -24.31
C PRO A 106 -9.97 7.94 -23.35
N TYR A 107 -10.44 8.80 -22.41
CA TYR A 107 -9.55 9.63 -21.57
C TYR A 107 -9.60 9.27 -20.08
N GLY A 108 -10.47 8.36 -19.67
CA GLY A 108 -10.69 8.00 -18.26
C GLY A 108 -9.93 6.76 -17.80
N ASN A 109 -8.88 6.34 -18.50
CA ASN A 109 -8.14 5.11 -18.22
C ASN A 109 -6.68 5.24 -18.68
N TRP A 110 -5.80 4.37 -18.19
CA TRP A 110 -4.40 4.24 -18.58
C TRP A 110 -3.51 5.46 -18.23
N GLY A 111 -2.32 5.50 -18.85
CA GLY A 111 -1.19 6.35 -18.44
C GLY A 111 -0.94 7.58 -19.29
N SER A 112 -1.86 7.97 -20.22
CA SER A 112 -1.66 9.18 -21.00
C SER A 112 -1.59 10.44 -20.11
N LYS A 113 -0.84 11.44 -20.54
CA LYS A 113 -0.71 12.72 -19.82
C LYS A 113 -2.08 13.35 -19.52
N LYS A 114 -3.02 13.26 -20.48
CA LYS A 114 -4.38 13.77 -20.30
C LYS A 114 -5.13 13.03 -19.18
N SER A 115 -5.06 11.71 -19.16
CA SER A 115 -5.75 10.88 -18.15
C SER A 115 -5.17 11.12 -16.75
N LEU A 116 -3.84 11.07 -16.62
CA LEU A 116 -3.17 11.19 -15.32
C LEU A 116 -3.39 12.55 -14.67
N LEU A 117 -3.23 13.66 -15.42
CA LEU A 117 -3.38 15.00 -14.85
C LEU A 117 -4.84 15.32 -14.53
N ALA A 118 -5.80 14.94 -15.40
CA ALA A 118 -7.22 15.10 -15.09
C ALA A 118 -7.63 14.26 -13.86
N SER A 119 -7.08 13.06 -13.72
CA SER A 119 -7.31 12.21 -12.55
C SER A 119 -6.77 12.82 -11.27
N LEU A 120 -5.56 13.40 -11.31
CA LEU A 120 -4.96 14.08 -10.15
C LEU A 120 -5.81 15.26 -9.71
N ASP A 121 -6.28 16.10 -10.66
CA ASP A 121 -7.14 17.25 -10.36
C ASP A 121 -8.44 16.82 -9.68
N GLN A 122 -9.09 15.79 -10.20
CA GLN A 122 -10.29 15.22 -9.60
C GLN A 122 -10.03 14.58 -8.23
N SER A 123 -8.87 13.94 -8.02
CA SER A 123 -8.49 13.41 -6.72
C SER A 123 -8.29 14.49 -5.67
N LEU A 124 -7.61 15.58 -6.03
CA LEU A 124 -7.44 16.75 -5.16
C LEU A 124 -8.79 17.38 -4.77
N GLU A 125 -9.72 17.51 -5.73
CA GLU A 125 -11.08 17.99 -5.46
C GLU A 125 -11.82 17.08 -4.47
N ARG A 126 -11.78 15.74 -4.66
CA ARG A 126 -12.43 14.78 -3.76
C ARG A 126 -11.81 14.77 -2.36
N LEU A 127 -10.50 14.89 -2.27
CA LEU A 127 -9.76 14.95 -1.01
C LEU A 127 -9.90 16.32 -0.31
N GLY A 128 -10.24 17.37 -1.04
CA GLY A 128 -10.27 18.75 -0.52
C GLY A 128 -8.86 19.26 -0.18
N LEU A 129 -7.86 18.90 -0.98
CA LEU A 129 -6.45 19.22 -0.79
C LEU A 129 -5.90 20.00 -1.98
N ASP A 130 -4.91 20.86 -1.72
CA ASP A 130 -4.14 21.54 -2.76
C ASP A 130 -3.08 20.65 -3.39
N TYR A 131 -2.56 19.69 -2.63
CA TYR A 131 -1.56 18.71 -3.07
C TYR A 131 -1.68 17.38 -2.32
N VAL A 132 -1.19 16.30 -2.95
CA VAL A 132 -0.88 15.02 -2.29
C VAL A 132 0.63 14.89 -2.08
N ASP A 133 1.03 14.08 -1.11
CA ASP A 133 2.46 13.87 -0.87
C ASP A 133 3.07 12.98 -1.96
N ILE A 134 2.37 11.91 -2.39
CA ILE A 134 2.85 11.01 -3.43
C ILE A 134 1.75 10.77 -4.47
N PHE A 135 2.08 10.98 -5.74
CA PHE A 135 1.22 10.63 -6.87
C PHE A 135 1.82 9.48 -7.68
N TYR A 136 1.03 8.41 -7.91
CA TYR A 136 1.51 7.23 -8.62
C TYR A 136 0.92 7.07 -10.02
N SER A 137 1.73 6.60 -10.97
CA SER A 137 1.22 5.81 -12.09
C SER A 137 0.83 4.43 -11.57
N HIS A 138 -0.47 4.10 -11.61
CA HIS A 138 -1.04 2.93 -10.93
C HIS A 138 -0.67 1.60 -11.59
N ARG A 139 -0.38 1.63 -12.88
CA ARG A 139 0.09 0.48 -13.68
C ARG A 139 0.74 0.97 -14.97
N PRO A 140 1.61 0.14 -15.60
CA PRO A 140 2.14 0.45 -16.92
C PRO A 140 1.01 0.51 -17.96
N ASP A 141 1.15 1.42 -18.93
CA ASP A 141 0.26 1.52 -20.09
C ASP A 141 0.98 1.00 -21.34
N PRO A 142 0.54 -0.12 -21.92
CA PRO A 142 1.21 -0.71 -23.07
C PRO A 142 1.08 0.13 -24.36
N ASN A 143 0.18 1.11 -24.38
CA ASN A 143 -0.15 1.90 -25.57
C ASN A 143 0.35 3.35 -25.49
N THR A 144 0.84 3.80 -24.35
CA THR A 144 1.36 5.16 -24.15
C THR A 144 2.90 5.09 -24.05
N PRO A 145 3.65 5.89 -24.82
CA PRO A 145 5.10 5.98 -24.65
C PRO A 145 5.45 6.32 -23.21
N ILE A 146 6.44 5.64 -22.65
CA ILE A 146 6.82 5.81 -21.24
C ILE A 146 7.24 7.26 -20.94
N GLU A 147 7.82 7.95 -21.88
CA GLU A 147 8.23 9.36 -21.77
C GLU A 147 7.03 10.29 -21.57
N GLU A 148 5.85 9.97 -22.15
CA GLU A 148 4.63 10.74 -21.93
C GLU A 148 4.11 10.54 -20.51
N THR A 149 4.05 9.29 -20.05
CA THR A 149 3.66 8.95 -18.67
C THR A 149 4.59 9.61 -17.65
N MET A 150 5.91 9.53 -17.86
CA MET A 150 6.90 10.19 -16.99
C MET A 150 6.78 11.72 -17.06
N GLY A 151 6.51 12.28 -18.22
CA GLY A 151 6.24 13.71 -18.40
C GLY A 151 4.97 14.17 -17.66
N ALA A 152 3.96 13.31 -17.56
CA ALA A 152 2.78 13.57 -16.74
C ALA A 152 3.12 13.55 -15.25
N LEU A 153 3.86 12.53 -14.79
CA LEU A 153 4.31 12.45 -13.40
C LEU A 153 5.15 13.67 -13.01
N LYS A 154 6.11 14.08 -13.87
CA LYS A 154 6.90 15.30 -13.64
C LYS A 154 6.03 16.56 -13.51
N SER A 155 4.97 16.65 -14.29
CA SER A 155 4.08 17.83 -14.26
C SER A 155 3.36 18.00 -12.93
N ALA A 156 3.16 16.94 -12.15
CA ALA A 156 2.49 17.00 -10.85
C ALA A 156 3.31 17.81 -9.80
N PRO A 157 4.58 17.49 -9.51
CA PRO A 157 5.40 18.31 -8.62
C PRO A 157 5.73 19.69 -9.23
N ASP A 158 5.97 19.80 -10.54
CA ASP A 158 6.25 21.09 -11.18
C ASP A 158 5.09 22.08 -11.01
N SER A 159 3.84 21.60 -10.92
CA SER A 159 2.64 22.41 -10.67
C SER A 159 2.26 22.53 -9.19
N GLY A 160 3.03 21.94 -8.28
CA GLY A 160 2.76 21.93 -6.84
C GLY A 160 1.58 21.04 -6.42
N LYS A 161 1.12 20.13 -7.28
CA LYS A 161 -0.01 19.24 -7.00
C LYS A 161 0.39 17.90 -6.37
N ALA A 162 1.69 17.57 -6.37
CA ALA A 162 2.29 16.49 -5.61
C ALA A 162 3.67 16.89 -5.13
N LEU A 163 4.16 16.31 -4.03
CA LEU A 163 5.55 16.52 -3.59
C LEU A 163 6.49 15.50 -4.25
N TYR A 164 6.04 14.27 -4.37
CA TYR A 164 6.78 13.14 -4.91
C TYR A 164 5.93 12.36 -5.90
N VAL A 165 6.60 11.53 -6.69
CA VAL A 165 5.94 10.65 -7.66
C VAL A 165 6.49 9.23 -7.57
N GLY A 166 5.64 8.24 -7.89
CA GLY A 166 5.98 6.83 -7.83
C GLY A 166 5.33 5.99 -8.92
N LEU A 167 5.69 4.72 -8.92
CA LEU A 167 5.16 3.69 -9.82
C LEU A 167 4.44 2.61 -9.03
N SER A 168 3.52 1.90 -9.66
CA SER A 168 2.89 0.71 -9.09
C SER A 168 2.69 -0.34 -10.19
N ASN A 169 2.92 -1.62 -9.86
CA ASN A 169 2.75 -2.77 -10.76
C ASN A 169 3.65 -2.79 -12.02
N TYR A 170 4.73 -2.04 -12.06
CA TYR A 170 5.73 -2.09 -13.13
C TYR A 170 6.67 -3.28 -12.88
N SER A 171 7.01 -4.03 -13.92
CA SER A 171 8.10 -5.01 -13.90
C SER A 171 9.46 -4.33 -13.77
N ALA A 172 10.54 -5.09 -13.54
CA ALA A 172 11.90 -4.57 -13.53
C ALA A 172 12.22 -3.82 -14.83
N LYS A 173 11.99 -4.45 -15.97
CA LYS A 173 12.22 -3.85 -17.29
C LYS A 173 11.43 -2.56 -17.53
N GLU A 174 10.16 -2.52 -17.13
CA GLU A 174 9.33 -1.31 -17.25
C GLU A 174 9.79 -0.22 -16.28
N THR A 175 10.25 -0.61 -15.08
CA THR A 175 10.83 0.31 -14.10
C THR A 175 12.14 0.93 -14.61
N GLU A 176 13.04 0.14 -15.17
CA GLU A 176 14.28 0.63 -15.81
C GLU A 176 13.97 1.65 -16.92
N ALA A 177 13.01 1.33 -17.79
CA ALA A 177 12.59 2.25 -18.85
C ALA A 177 12.01 3.56 -18.28
N ALA A 178 11.22 3.48 -17.20
CA ALA A 178 10.67 4.64 -16.52
C ALA A 178 11.75 5.49 -15.83
N VAL A 179 12.73 4.86 -15.18
CA VAL A 179 13.90 5.54 -14.57
C VAL A 179 14.69 6.30 -15.62
N LEU A 180 15.03 5.66 -16.74
CA LEU A 180 15.76 6.30 -17.83
C LEU A 180 14.98 7.49 -18.43
N ALA A 181 13.67 7.36 -18.57
CA ALA A 181 12.81 8.46 -19.05
C ALA A 181 12.75 9.62 -18.01
N ALA A 182 12.64 9.31 -16.71
CA ALA A 182 12.63 10.29 -15.64
C ALA A 182 13.96 11.07 -15.57
N GLU A 183 15.10 10.37 -15.68
CA GLU A 183 16.44 10.98 -15.71
C GLU A 183 16.61 11.95 -16.89
N LYS A 184 16.18 11.56 -18.10
CA LYS A 184 16.17 12.43 -19.28
C LYS A 184 15.31 13.68 -19.08
N LEU A 185 14.24 13.57 -18.29
CA LEU A 185 13.36 14.69 -17.95
C LEU A 185 13.83 15.49 -16.72
N GLY A 186 14.92 15.08 -16.07
CA GLY A 186 15.54 15.78 -14.95
C GLY A 186 14.79 15.65 -13.62
N PHE A 187 14.15 14.51 -13.36
CA PHE A 187 13.52 14.22 -12.07
C PHE A 187 13.78 12.76 -11.63
N LYS A 188 13.46 12.45 -10.37
CA LYS A 188 13.61 11.11 -9.79
C LYS A 188 12.27 10.55 -9.34
N LEU A 189 12.13 9.25 -9.47
CA LEU A 189 11.04 8.50 -8.87
C LEU A 189 11.38 8.22 -7.40
N LEU A 190 10.41 8.39 -6.51
CA LEU A 190 10.61 8.19 -5.07
C LEU A 190 10.45 6.73 -4.67
N ILE A 191 9.40 6.09 -5.16
CA ILE A 191 8.87 4.85 -4.58
C ILE A 191 8.17 4.00 -5.63
N HIS A 192 8.26 2.68 -5.46
CA HIS A 192 7.51 1.70 -6.23
C HIS A 192 6.57 0.91 -5.31
N GLN A 193 5.32 0.73 -5.73
CA GLN A 193 4.32 -0.04 -5.00
C GLN A 193 3.99 -1.35 -5.74
N PRO A 194 4.70 -2.47 -5.45
CA PRO A 194 4.42 -3.80 -5.97
C PRO A 194 3.55 -4.61 -5.03
N ARG A 195 2.91 -5.66 -5.56
CA ARG A 195 2.34 -6.74 -4.78
C ARG A 195 3.47 -7.61 -4.22
N TYR A 196 3.47 -7.82 -2.89
CA TYR A 196 4.48 -8.66 -2.25
C TYR A 196 4.00 -9.24 -0.92
N SER A 197 4.21 -10.52 -0.73
CA SER A 197 3.90 -11.26 0.50
C SER A 197 4.71 -12.56 0.55
N MET A 198 4.62 -13.33 1.63
CA MET A 198 5.20 -14.68 1.73
C MET A 198 4.76 -15.61 0.58
N LEU A 199 3.51 -15.46 0.09
CA LEU A 199 2.91 -16.30 -0.95
C LEU A 199 3.00 -15.70 -2.37
N ASP A 200 3.59 -14.52 -2.53
CA ASP A 200 3.71 -13.82 -3.80
C ASP A 200 5.02 -13.02 -3.81
N ARG A 201 6.08 -13.62 -4.34
CA ARG A 201 7.47 -13.19 -4.20
C ARG A 201 8.12 -12.72 -5.50
N TRP A 202 7.34 -12.50 -6.54
CA TRP A 202 7.81 -12.17 -7.89
C TRP A 202 8.82 -11.01 -7.97
N ILE A 203 8.78 -10.08 -7.01
CA ILE A 203 9.71 -8.94 -6.99
C ILE A 203 11.14 -9.33 -6.64
N GLU A 204 11.32 -10.53 -6.05
CA GLU A 204 12.65 -11.03 -5.62
C GLU A 204 13.51 -11.49 -6.79
N ASP A 205 12.91 -11.76 -7.97
CA ASP A 205 13.63 -12.24 -9.15
C ASP A 205 14.57 -11.17 -9.72
N ASP A 206 14.07 -9.92 -9.89
CA ASP A 206 14.81 -8.85 -10.53
C ASP A 206 14.42 -7.43 -10.05
N LEU A 207 13.14 -7.20 -9.72
CA LEU A 207 12.63 -5.86 -9.43
C LEU A 207 13.29 -5.23 -8.19
N GLN A 208 13.55 -5.99 -7.14
CA GLN A 208 14.17 -5.45 -5.93
C GLN A 208 15.59 -4.94 -6.17
N GLU A 209 16.36 -5.64 -7.00
CA GLU A 209 17.71 -5.21 -7.41
C GLU A 209 17.60 -3.91 -8.21
N THR A 210 16.73 -3.87 -9.24
CA THR A 210 16.46 -2.66 -10.05
C THR A 210 16.09 -1.45 -9.17
N LEU A 211 15.21 -1.63 -8.17
CA LEU A 211 14.81 -0.54 -7.27
C LEU A 211 15.95 -0.09 -6.36
N THR A 212 16.76 -1.03 -5.88
CA THR A 212 17.93 -0.73 -5.05
C THR A 212 18.96 0.10 -5.80
N GLU A 213 19.30 -0.32 -7.02
CA GLU A 213 20.24 0.39 -7.89
C GLU A 213 19.76 1.81 -8.23
N ALA A 214 18.46 1.95 -8.50
CA ALA A 214 17.85 3.24 -8.80
C ALA A 214 17.65 4.13 -7.54
N GLY A 215 17.86 3.59 -6.33
CA GLY A 215 17.62 4.29 -5.07
C GLY A 215 16.14 4.61 -4.82
N ILE A 216 15.22 3.76 -5.31
CA ILE A 216 13.77 3.88 -5.20
C ILE A 216 13.27 3.04 -4.04
N GLY A 217 12.46 3.64 -3.14
CA GLY A 217 11.85 2.92 -2.02
C GLY A 217 10.77 1.93 -2.47
N THR A 218 10.47 0.95 -1.62
CA THR A 218 9.45 -0.08 -1.92
C THR A 218 8.37 -0.10 -0.86
N ILE A 219 7.10 0.03 -1.26
CA ILE A 219 5.94 -0.20 -0.40
C ILE A 219 5.15 -1.41 -0.90
N ALA A 220 5.05 -2.45 -0.06
CA ALA A 220 4.43 -3.72 -0.43
C ALA A 220 2.91 -3.70 -0.21
N PHE A 221 2.09 -3.83 -1.27
CA PHE A 221 0.66 -4.01 -1.10
C PHE A 221 0.26 -5.50 -1.07
N LYS A 222 -0.88 -5.82 -0.45
CA LYS A 222 -1.36 -7.18 -0.16
C LYS A 222 -0.37 -8.04 0.65
N PRO A 223 0.29 -7.50 1.70
CA PRO A 223 1.28 -8.24 2.47
C PRO A 223 0.68 -9.47 3.19
N LEU A 224 -0.63 -9.48 3.43
CA LEU A 224 -1.37 -10.60 4.02
C LEU A 224 -2.11 -11.46 2.98
N TYR A 225 -1.75 -11.33 1.69
CA TYR A 225 -2.35 -12.07 0.58
C TYR A 225 -3.89 -12.08 0.65
N GLN A 226 -4.48 -10.89 0.69
CA GLN A 226 -5.95 -10.66 0.80
C GLN A 226 -6.61 -11.34 2.02
N GLY A 227 -5.85 -11.56 3.09
CA GLY A 227 -6.30 -12.15 4.34
C GLY A 227 -6.06 -13.66 4.44
N LEU A 228 -5.47 -14.31 3.44
CA LEU A 228 -5.10 -15.73 3.55
C LEU A 228 -4.04 -15.95 4.64
N LEU A 229 -3.08 -15.03 4.75
CA LEU A 229 -2.05 -15.05 5.79
C LEU A 229 -2.53 -14.47 7.15
N THR A 230 -3.83 -14.50 7.42
CA THR A 230 -4.38 -14.21 8.76
C THR A 230 -4.87 -15.46 9.48
N GLY A 231 -4.86 -16.62 8.81
CA GLY A 231 -5.37 -17.88 9.34
C GLY A 231 -6.91 -17.99 9.35
N LYS A 232 -7.65 -16.93 9.00
CA LYS A 232 -9.13 -16.92 9.08
C LYS A 232 -9.83 -17.96 8.19
N TYR A 233 -9.13 -18.47 7.14
CA TYR A 233 -9.68 -19.45 6.21
C TYR A 233 -9.30 -20.89 6.55
N LEU A 234 -8.50 -21.15 7.60
CA LEU A 234 -8.06 -22.49 7.99
C LEU A 234 -9.21 -23.42 8.41
N HIS A 235 -10.31 -22.84 8.89
CA HIS A 235 -11.49 -23.58 9.34
C HIS A 235 -12.73 -23.35 8.45
N GLY A 236 -12.52 -22.90 7.20
CA GLY A 236 -13.56 -22.59 6.26
C GLY A 236 -13.69 -21.09 6.00
N ILE A 237 -14.61 -20.70 5.11
CA ILE A 237 -14.84 -19.29 4.75
C ILE A 237 -15.80 -18.69 5.76
N PRO A 238 -15.40 -17.69 6.59
CA PRO A 238 -16.28 -17.01 7.53
C PRO A 238 -17.47 -16.35 6.83
N GLU A 239 -18.61 -16.22 7.54
CA GLU A 239 -19.81 -15.61 6.98
C GLU A 239 -19.62 -14.13 6.63
N ASP A 240 -18.82 -13.40 7.42
CA ASP A 240 -18.44 -12.01 7.24
C ASP A 240 -17.24 -11.82 6.30
N SER A 241 -16.82 -12.87 5.61
CA SER A 241 -15.69 -12.79 4.67
C SER A 241 -16.04 -12.00 3.43
N ARG A 242 -15.11 -11.12 3.01
CA ARG A 242 -15.16 -10.41 1.73
C ARG A 242 -15.26 -11.34 0.50
N MET A 243 -14.87 -12.62 0.63
CA MET A 243 -15.08 -13.61 -0.44
C MET A 243 -16.56 -13.84 -0.75
N ARG A 244 -17.44 -13.57 0.23
CA ARG A 244 -18.90 -13.70 0.06
C ARG A 244 -19.58 -12.40 -0.34
N ASP A 245 -18.87 -11.27 -0.30
CA ASP A 245 -19.41 -9.97 -0.65
C ASP A 245 -19.19 -9.68 -2.15
N PRO A 246 -20.26 -9.54 -2.94
CA PRO A 246 -20.16 -9.28 -4.37
C PRO A 246 -19.50 -7.95 -4.72
N HIS A 247 -19.43 -7.01 -3.79
CA HIS A 247 -18.75 -5.73 -3.99
C HIS A 247 -17.21 -5.84 -3.89
N TYR A 248 -16.69 -6.90 -3.24
CA TYR A 248 -15.28 -7.04 -2.90
C TYR A 248 -14.63 -8.35 -3.37
N ALA A 249 -15.28 -9.13 -4.22
CA ALA A 249 -14.77 -10.43 -4.69
C ALA A 249 -13.42 -10.32 -5.42
N THR A 250 -12.34 -10.26 -4.65
CA THR A 250 -10.95 -10.18 -5.15
C THR A 250 -10.13 -11.44 -4.84
N LEU A 251 -10.50 -12.22 -3.84
CA LEU A 251 -9.98 -13.55 -3.57
C LEU A 251 -11.06 -14.56 -4.03
N HIS A 252 -10.69 -15.46 -4.92
CA HIS A 252 -11.60 -16.49 -5.46
C HIS A 252 -11.42 -17.80 -4.71
N ASP A 253 -12.48 -18.64 -4.71
CA ASP A 253 -12.49 -19.95 -4.05
C ASP A 253 -11.38 -20.87 -4.57
N ASP A 254 -10.98 -20.76 -5.83
CA ASP A 254 -9.85 -21.48 -6.44
C ASP A 254 -8.48 -21.15 -5.82
N SER A 255 -8.38 -20.05 -5.07
CA SER A 255 -7.18 -19.71 -4.29
C SER A 255 -7.05 -20.52 -2.99
N LEU A 256 -8.11 -21.22 -2.56
CA LEU A 256 -8.15 -22.00 -1.33
C LEU A 256 -7.97 -23.51 -1.60
N THR A 257 -6.95 -23.88 -2.38
CA THR A 257 -6.65 -25.29 -2.61
C THR A 257 -6.21 -25.97 -1.30
N LYS A 258 -6.37 -27.31 -1.24
CA LYS A 258 -5.97 -28.08 -0.06
C LYS A 258 -4.48 -27.87 0.26
N GLU A 259 -3.63 -27.91 -0.75
CA GLU A 259 -2.17 -27.71 -0.63
C GLU A 259 -1.86 -26.33 -0.07
N ARG A 260 -2.59 -25.30 -0.52
CA ARG A 260 -2.41 -23.93 -0.03
C ARG A 260 -2.84 -23.79 1.43
N LEU A 261 -3.93 -24.44 1.82
CA LEU A 261 -4.40 -24.43 3.21
C LEU A 261 -3.45 -25.20 4.14
N GLU A 262 -2.89 -26.34 3.70
CA GLU A 262 -1.85 -27.07 4.44
C GLU A 262 -0.58 -26.21 4.62
N GLN A 263 -0.15 -25.49 3.59
CA GLN A 263 0.95 -24.53 3.65
C GLN A 263 0.68 -23.41 4.66
N VAL A 264 -0.52 -22.80 4.60
CA VAL A 264 -0.93 -21.73 5.52
C VAL A 264 -1.02 -22.25 6.96
N GLN A 265 -1.50 -23.49 7.17
CA GLN A 265 -1.52 -24.11 8.50
C GLN A 265 -0.11 -24.27 9.06
N ALA A 266 0.83 -24.79 8.27
CA ALA A 266 2.22 -24.96 8.70
C ALA A 266 2.90 -23.62 9.04
N LEU A 267 2.62 -22.58 8.27
CA LEU A 267 3.08 -21.21 8.57
C LEU A 267 2.44 -20.68 9.86
N ASN A 268 1.15 -20.96 10.09
CA ASN A 268 0.47 -20.57 11.33
C ASN A 268 1.07 -21.27 12.56
N ASP A 269 1.39 -22.55 12.47
CA ASP A 269 2.03 -23.29 13.57
C ASP A 269 3.42 -22.72 13.90
N LEU A 270 4.18 -22.33 12.86
CA LEU A 270 5.44 -21.63 13.04
C LEU A 270 5.25 -20.25 13.71
N ALA A 271 4.26 -19.47 13.27
CA ALA A 271 3.95 -18.18 13.88
C ALA A 271 3.61 -18.32 15.38
N GLN A 272 2.79 -19.31 15.73
CA GLN A 272 2.46 -19.61 17.12
C GLN A 272 3.71 -19.96 17.95
N SER A 273 4.63 -20.75 17.40
CA SER A 273 5.90 -21.09 18.07
C SER A 273 6.78 -19.84 18.34
N ARG A 274 6.59 -18.77 17.55
CA ARG A 274 7.23 -17.47 17.73
C ARG A 274 6.47 -16.55 18.70
N GLY A 275 5.31 -16.96 19.22
CA GLY A 275 4.43 -16.12 20.02
C GLY A 275 3.73 -15.01 19.20
N GLN A 276 3.59 -15.19 17.89
CA GLN A 276 2.93 -14.27 16.99
C GLN A 276 1.69 -14.90 16.35
N SER A 277 0.72 -14.07 15.96
CA SER A 277 -0.29 -14.50 14.99
C SER A 277 0.35 -14.68 13.61
N LEU A 278 -0.30 -15.46 12.73
CA LEU A 278 0.18 -15.62 11.35
C LEU A 278 0.28 -14.27 10.62
N ALA A 279 -0.69 -13.36 10.84
CA ALA A 279 -0.65 -12.00 10.27
C ALA A 279 0.58 -11.22 10.74
N GLN A 280 0.89 -11.26 12.04
CA GLN A 280 2.05 -10.59 12.60
C GLN A 280 3.36 -11.16 12.03
N MET A 281 3.50 -12.49 11.97
CA MET A 281 4.67 -13.12 11.36
C MET A 281 4.80 -12.78 9.87
N ALA A 282 3.70 -12.77 9.13
CA ALA A 282 3.72 -12.42 7.70
C ALA A 282 4.14 -10.95 7.45
N LEU A 283 3.66 -10.01 8.27
CA LEU A 283 4.08 -8.61 8.22
C LEU A 283 5.54 -8.45 8.63
N ALA A 284 5.98 -9.11 9.70
CA ALA A 284 7.37 -9.12 10.12
C ALA A 284 8.29 -9.67 9.02
N TRP A 285 7.85 -10.74 8.32
CA TRP A 285 8.62 -11.32 7.22
C TRP A 285 8.74 -10.37 6.02
N VAL A 286 7.68 -9.68 5.64
CA VAL A 286 7.71 -8.66 4.58
C VAL A 286 8.66 -7.53 4.95
N LEU A 287 8.66 -7.11 6.22
CA LEU A 287 9.46 -6.01 6.74
C LEU A 287 10.86 -6.42 7.23
N ARG A 288 11.24 -7.70 7.13
CA ARG A 288 12.54 -8.19 7.61
C ARG A 288 13.70 -7.46 6.97
N GLU A 289 14.79 -7.33 7.69
CA GLU A 289 16.07 -6.95 7.11
C GLU A 289 16.51 -8.00 6.10
N ARG A 290 17.05 -7.56 5.00
CA ARG A 290 17.57 -8.41 3.94
C ARG A 290 19.08 -8.23 3.84
N ASP A 291 19.72 -9.02 2.97
CA ASP A 291 21.14 -8.91 2.63
C ASP A 291 21.49 -7.44 2.31
N ASP A 292 22.64 -6.96 2.78
CA ASP A 292 23.14 -5.58 2.60
C ASP A 292 23.15 -5.09 1.13
N ARG A 293 23.04 -6.03 0.17
CA ARG A 293 23.01 -5.73 -1.27
C ARG A 293 21.63 -5.36 -1.82
N VAL A 294 20.56 -5.63 -1.08
CA VAL A 294 19.19 -5.39 -1.54
C VAL A 294 18.43 -4.58 -0.49
N GLN A 295 17.93 -3.43 -0.90
CA GLN A 295 17.12 -2.58 -0.04
C GLN A 295 15.87 -3.34 0.44
N GLY A 296 15.62 -3.34 1.74
CA GLY A 296 14.41 -3.92 2.33
C GLY A 296 13.14 -3.15 1.96
N ILE A 297 12.00 -3.74 2.29
CA ILE A 297 10.70 -3.08 2.12
C ILE A 297 10.61 -1.88 3.07
N THR A 298 10.35 -0.69 2.53
CA THR A 298 10.20 0.54 3.31
C THR A 298 8.96 0.47 4.20
N SER A 299 7.82 0.06 3.62
CA SER A 299 6.54 -0.01 4.34
C SER A 299 5.69 -1.17 3.81
N ALA A 300 4.95 -1.83 4.69
CA ALA A 300 3.92 -2.78 4.31
C ALA A 300 2.54 -2.10 4.38
N LEU A 301 1.82 -2.11 3.25
CA LEU A 301 0.52 -1.49 3.11
C LEU A 301 -0.58 -2.44 3.59
N ILE A 302 -1.05 -2.24 4.82
CA ILE A 302 -2.09 -3.06 5.43
C ILE A 302 -3.49 -2.56 5.04
N GLY A 303 -4.43 -3.48 4.94
CA GLY A 303 -5.87 -3.20 4.92
C GLY A 303 -6.51 -3.69 6.23
N ALA A 304 -7.56 -3.03 6.65
CA ALA A 304 -8.36 -3.43 7.82
C ALA A 304 -9.85 -3.25 7.55
N SER A 305 -10.69 -3.97 8.30
CA SER A 305 -12.16 -3.79 8.31
C SER A 305 -12.68 -3.30 9.66
N ARG A 306 -11.80 -3.19 10.66
CA ARG A 306 -12.10 -2.67 12.00
C ARG A 306 -10.82 -2.21 12.70
N PRO A 307 -10.90 -1.27 13.66
CA PRO A 307 -9.74 -0.73 14.39
C PRO A 307 -8.86 -1.79 15.06
N GLN A 308 -9.47 -2.83 15.63
CA GLN A 308 -8.74 -3.89 16.31
C GLN A 308 -7.70 -4.60 15.42
N GLN A 309 -7.98 -4.76 14.12
CA GLN A 309 -7.02 -5.37 13.18
C GLN A 309 -5.79 -4.48 12.96
N ILE A 310 -5.96 -3.17 13.03
CA ILE A 310 -4.83 -2.22 12.93
C ILE A 310 -3.93 -2.37 14.15
N ILE A 311 -4.52 -2.43 15.36
CA ILE A 311 -3.78 -2.65 16.61
C ILE A 311 -2.99 -3.96 16.55
N GLU A 312 -3.65 -5.05 16.14
CA GLU A 312 -3.03 -6.37 16.00
C GLU A 312 -1.88 -6.39 14.97
N ASN A 313 -2.04 -5.66 13.85
CA ASN A 313 -1.01 -5.57 12.82
C ASN A 313 0.19 -4.74 13.28
N VAL A 314 -0.03 -3.64 14.01
CA VAL A 314 1.06 -2.80 14.55
C VAL A 314 1.90 -3.56 15.54
N ALA A 315 1.32 -4.45 16.34
CA ALA A 315 2.06 -5.32 17.25
C ALA A 315 3.06 -6.28 16.55
N ALA A 316 2.99 -6.45 15.21
CA ALA A 316 4.02 -7.16 14.46
C ALA A 316 5.41 -6.49 14.58
N LEU A 317 5.45 -5.18 14.80
CA LEU A 317 6.70 -4.40 14.90
C LEU A 317 7.51 -4.71 16.16
N GLU A 318 6.90 -5.29 17.17
CA GLU A 318 7.57 -5.70 18.40
C GLU A 318 8.50 -6.91 18.18
N HIS A 319 8.28 -7.71 17.12
CA HIS A 319 9.02 -8.94 16.87
C HIS A 319 9.33 -9.13 15.37
N LEU A 320 10.17 -8.25 14.81
CA LEU A 320 10.56 -8.28 13.38
C LEU A 320 11.70 -9.23 13.06
N LYS A 321 12.55 -9.60 14.04
CA LYS A 321 13.73 -10.41 13.79
C LYS A 321 13.39 -11.88 13.64
N PHE A 322 14.03 -12.51 12.68
CA PHE A 322 13.98 -13.96 12.45
C PHE A 322 15.37 -14.57 12.72
N THR A 323 15.39 -15.78 13.24
CA THR A 323 16.61 -16.60 13.24
C THR A 323 16.79 -17.24 11.85
N ASP A 324 18.03 -17.63 11.53
CA ASP A 324 18.32 -18.34 10.28
C ASP A 324 17.52 -19.65 10.16
N GLU A 325 17.33 -20.36 11.29
CA GLU A 325 16.53 -21.59 11.33
C GLU A 325 15.06 -21.34 11.00
N GLU A 326 14.47 -20.22 11.46
CA GLU A 326 13.10 -19.84 11.13
C GLU A 326 12.97 -19.48 9.66
N LEU A 327 13.91 -18.70 9.11
CA LEU A 327 13.92 -18.37 7.68
C LEU A 327 14.05 -19.62 6.81
N ILE A 328 14.94 -20.57 7.16
CA ILE A 328 15.07 -21.85 6.46
C ILE A 328 13.78 -22.68 6.54
N LYS A 329 13.08 -22.67 7.67
CA LYS A 329 11.79 -23.36 7.80
C LYS A 329 10.73 -22.69 6.91
N ILE A 330 10.66 -21.37 6.90
CA ILE A 330 9.74 -20.62 6.04
C ILE A 330 10.01 -20.94 4.57
N GLU A 331 11.27 -20.90 4.11
CA GLU A 331 11.64 -21.21 2.73
C GLU A 331 11.24 -22.64 2.29
N LYS A 332 11.24 -23.60 3.21
CA LYS A 332 10.80 -24.97 2.91
C LYS A 332 9.29 -25.12 2.84
N LEU A 333 8.54 -24.19 3.42
CA LEU A 333 7.08 -24.18 3.42
C LEU A 333 6.52 -23.39 2.23
N LEU A 334 7.29 -22.47 1.64
CA LEU A 334 6.93 -21.64 0.50
C LEU A 334 7.34 -22.24 -0.83
#